data_290af2d1ce4c867001d040ac72edc741
#
_entry.id   290af2d1ce4c867001d040ac72edc741
#
_cell.length_a   1.000
_cell.length_b   1.000
_cell.length_c   1.000
_cell.angle_alpha   90.00
_cell.angle_beta   90.00
_cell.angle_gamma   90.00
#
_symmetry.space_group_name_H-M   'P 1'
#
loop_
_entity.id
_entity.type
_entity.pdbx_description
1 polymer ?
#
loop_
_entity_poly.entity_id
_entity_poly.type
_entity_poly.pdbx_seq_one_letter_code
_entity_poly.pdbx_strand_id
1 'polypeptide(L)'
;VATYLERDIPALGPRIPATTLRRLWTMLAHSQGGLLNQSQLASSLAVSGQTVARYVDLLCDLMLVRRLPAWHGSVGKRLVRAPKVYVRDSGVVHALLGLANLEAVLAHPVAGASWEGFVIEQLIAAAPQAEASFYRTSHGAEADLVLSFRGGETWVVEVKRSSAPTVSRGFHLAATDVGATRKLLVAPVSAPYPMRDGIEAMDPLAA
;
A
#
# COMPACT_ATOMS: atom_id res chain seq x y z
N VAL A 1 -20.49 -2.81 0.52
CA VAL A 1 -19.84 -2.93 -0.82
C VAL A 1 -20.91 -2.99 -1.91
N ALA A 2 -21.90 -3.91 -1.86
CA ALA A 2 -22.91 -4.07 -2.91
C ALA A 2 -23.67 -2.77 -3.20
N THR A 3 -24.32 -2.20 -2.20
CA THR A 3 -25.10 -0.95 -2.30
C THR A 3 -24.29 0.20 -2.90
N TYR A 4 -23.04 0.34 -2.50
CA TYR A 4 -22.17 1.38 -2.99
C TYR A 4 -21.86 1.23 -4.49
N LEU A 5 -21.57 0.00 -4.95
CA LEU A 5 -21.29 -0.31 -6.35
C LEU A 5 -22.52 -0.19 -7.25
N GLU A 6 -23.69 -0.57 -6.74
CA GLU A 6 -24.91 -0.69 -7.55
C GLU A 6 -25.76 0.58 -7.57
N ARG A 7 -25.66 1.42 -6.55
CA ARG A 7 -26.46 2.64 -6.40
C ARG A 7 -25.59 3.90 -6.43
N ASP A 8 -24.58 3.98 -5.58
CA ASP A 8 -23.91 5.24 -5.29
C ASP A 8 -22.89 5.61 -6.41
N ILE A 9 -22.07 4.65 -6.88
CA ILE A 9 -21.13 4.91 -7.97
C ILE A 9 -21.81 5.26 -9.29
N PRO A 10 -22.86 4.56 -9.76
CA PRO A 10 -23.60 4.96 -10.96
C PRO A 10 -24.22 6.34 -10.88
N ALA A 11 -24.63 6.79 -9.66
CA ALA A 11 -25.17 8.13 -9.45
C ALA A 11 -24.12 9.24 -9.62
N LEU A 12 -22.83 8.91 -9.56
CA LEU A 12 -21.71 9.85 -9.72
C LEU A 12 -21.31 10.06 -11.20
N GLY A 13 -21.95 9.40 -12.15
CA GLY A 13 -21.86 9.71 -13.58
C GLY A 13 -21.28 8.64 -14.50
N PRO A 14 -20.23 7.86 -14.19
CA PRO A 14 -19.71 6.90 -15.15
C PRO A 14 -20.62 5.69 -15.29
N ARG A 15 -21.06 5.40 -16.52
CA ARG A 15 -21.78 4.15 -16.83
C ARG A 15 -20.81 2.96 -16.89
N ILE A 16 -20.36 2.50 -15.72
CA ILE A 16 -19.52 1.31 -15.58
C ILE A 16 -20.41 0.18 -15.06
N PRO A 17 -20.41 -1.01 -15.69
CA PRO A 17 -21.14 -2.15 -15.15
C PRO A 17 -20.65 -2.47 -13.71
N ALA A 18 -21.54 -2.42 -12.73
CA ALA A 18 -21.23 -2.67 -11.33
C ALA A 18 -20.52 -4.01 -11.11
N THR A 19 -20.88 -5.03 -11.90
CA THR A 19 -20.25 -6.35 -11.88
C THR A 19 -18.78 -6.30 -12.29
N THR A 20 -18.44 -5.52 -13.33
CA THR A 20 -17.05 -5.36 -13.80
C THR A 20 -16.23 -4.60 -12.76
N LEU A 21 -16.78 -3.53 -12.19
CA LEU A 21 -16.11 -2.74 -11.15
C LEU A 21 -15.89 -3.57 -9.88
N ARG A 22 -16.88 -4.37 -9.47
CA ARG A 22 -16.74 -5.31 -8.35
C ARG A 22 -15.61 -6.31 -8.59
N ARG A 23 -15.57 -6.93 -9.78
CA ARG A 23 -14.51 -7.88 -10.16
C ARG A 23 -13.14 -7.22 -10.09
N LEU A 24 -12.98 -6.02 -10.68
CA LEU A 24 -11.72 -5.27 -10.59
C LEU A 24 -11.34 -5.00 -9.15
N TRP A 25 -12.25 -4.50 -8.32
CA TRP A 25 -11.97 -4.17 -6.93
C TRP A 25 -11.58 -5.41 -6.11
N THR A 26 -12.24 -6.55 -6.34
CA THR A 26 -11.85 -7.84 -5.75
C THR A 26 -10.45 -8.28 -6.19
N MET A 27 -10.11 -8.12 -7.48
CA MET A 27 -8.77 -8.43 -7.98
C MET A 27 -7.71 -7.53 -7.35
N LEU A 28 -8.00 -6.24 -7.14
CA LEU A 28 -7.12 -5.33 -6.43
C LEU A 28 -6.94 -5.74 -4.96
N ALA A 29 -8.00 -6.22 -4.28
CA ALA A 29 -7.91 -6.75 -2.94
C ALA A 29 -7.02 -8.00 -2.85
N HIS A 30 -7.06 -8.90 -3.84
CA HIS A 30 -6.11 -10.01 -3.95
C HIS A 30 -4.66 -9.55 -4.21
N SER A 31 -4.49 -8.39 -4.81
CA SER A 31 -3.18 -7.79 -5.13
C SER A 31 -2.78 -6.71 -4.11
N GLN A 32 -3.36 -6.73 -2.91
CA GLN A 32 -3.10 -5.75 -1.84
C GLN A 32 -1.60 -5.59 -1.59
N GLY A 33 -1.08 -4.34 -1.65
CA GLY A 33 0.35 -4.05 -1.50
C GLY A 33 1.23 -4.47 -2.67
N GLY A 34 0.66 -5.08 -3.71
CA GLY A 34 1.38 -5.49 -4.92
C GLY A 34 1.56 -4.38 -5.94
N LEU A 35 2.47 -4.60 -6.90
CA LEU A 35 2.63 -3.69 -8.03
C LEU A 35 1.43 -3.77 -8.96
N LEU A 36 0.91 -2.62 -9.39
CA LEU A 36 -0.22 -2.54 -10.31
C LEU A 36 0.15 -3.08 -11.70
N ASN A 37 -0.40 -4.23 -12.05
CA ASN A 37 -0.25 -4.84 -13.38
C ASN A 37 -1.52 -4.64 -14.20
N GLN A 38 -1.61 -3.51 -14.90
CA GLN A 38 -2.79 -3.16 -15.70
C GLN A 38 -3.05 -4.16 -16.85
N SER A 39 -2.01 -4.74 -17.45
CA SER A 39 -2.15 -5.71 -18.54
C SER A 39 -2.82 -7.00 -18.06
N GLN A 40 -2.39 -7.50 -16.89
CA GLN A 40 -2.99 -8.70 -16.30
C GLN A 40 -4.45 -8.47 -15.91
N LEU A 41 -4.75 -7.31 -15.30
CA LEU A 41 -6.13 -6.94 -14.95
C LEU A 41 -7.01 -6.82 -16.20
N ALA A 42 -6.50 -6.20 -17.27
CA ALA A 42 -7.21 -6.04 -18.53
C ALA A 42 -7.55 -7.40 -19.17
N SER A 43 -6.58 -8.31 -19.22
CA SER A 43 -6.78 -9.66 -19.73
C SER A 43 -7.84 -10.42 -18.92
N SER A 44 -7.76 -10.36 -17.60
CA SER A 44 -8.69 -11.08 -16.69
C SER A 44 -10.12 -10.52 -16.72
N LEU A 45 -10.29 -9.23 -17.04
CA LEU A 45 -11.58 -8.56 -17.14
C LEU A 45 -12.14 -8.56 -18.57
N ALA A 46 -11.38 -9.03 -19.55
CA ALA A 46 -11.70 -8.96 -20.99
C ALA A 46 -12.00 -7.53 -21.46
N VAL A 47 -11.19 -6.55 -21.02
CA VAL A 47 -11.28 -5.13 -21.39
C VAL A 47 -9.92 -4.60 -21.83
N SER A 48 -9.86 -3.37 -22.37
CA SER A 48 -8.59 -2.74 -22.71
C SER A 48 -7.82 -2.27 -21.45
N GLY A 49 -6.48 -2.17 -21.56
CA GLY A 49 -5.66 -1.58 -20.49
C GLY A 49 -6.06 -0.14 -20.15
N GLN A 50 -6.48 0.65 -21.15
CA GLN A 50 -7.00 2.01 -20.96
C GLN A 50 -8.29 2.00 -20.13
N THR A 51 -9.16 1.01 -20.35
CA THR A 51 -10.39 0.85 -19.55
C THR A 51 -10.06 0.53 -18.09
N VAL A 52 -9.08 -0.37 -17.84
CA VAL A 52 -8.60 -0.67 -16.48
C VAL A 52 -8.03 0.59 -15.82
N ALA A 53 -7.19 1.35 -16.55
CA ALA A 53 -6.63 2.59 -16.01
C ALA A 53 -7.73 3.55 -15.52
N ARG A 54 -8.75 3.81 -16.37
CA ARG A 54 -9.90 4.66 -16.02
C ARG A 54 -10.70 4.14 -14.82
N TYR A 55 -10.85 2.83 -14.69
CA TYR A 55 -11.57 2.23 -13.55
C TYR A 55 -10.76 2.33 -12.26
N VAL A 56 -9.44 2.14 -12.34
CA VAL A 56 -8.55 2.36 -11.20
C VAL A 56 -8.52 3.84 -10.80
N ASP A 57 -8.48 4.76 -11.78
CA ASP A 57 -8.57 6.20 -11.54
C ASP A 57 -9.86 6.54 -10.78
N LEU A 58 -11.00 6.05 -11.25
CA LEU A 58 -12.29 6.24 -10.55
C LEU A 58 -12.25 5.74 -9.10
N LEU A 59 -11.70 4.53 -8.85
CA LEU A 59 -11.60 4.01 -7.50
C LEU A 59 -10.66 4.84 -6.62
N CYS A 60 -9.63 5.46 -7.21
CA CYS A 60 -8.75 6.39 -6.51
C CYS A 60 -9.44 7.71 -6.19
N ASP A 61 -10.18 8.30 -7.15
CA ASP A 61 -10.94 9.53 -6.98
C ASP A 61 -12.04 9.39 -5.91
N LEU A 62 -12.63 8.19 -5.81
CA LEU A 62 -13.60 7.83 -4.77
C LEU A 62 -12.93 7.46 -3.43
N MET A 63 -11.63 7.61 -3.30
CA MET A 63 -10.88 7.30 -2.08
C MET A 63 -10.97 5.83 -1.62
N LEU A 64 -11.31 4.90 -2.52
CA LEU A 64 -11.45 3.48 -2.24
C LEU A 64 -10.14 2.71 -2.44
N VAL A 65 -9.30 3.22 -3.33
CA VAL A 65 -8.01 2.63 -3.69
C VAL A 65 -6.94 3.72 -3.64
N ARG A 66 -5.76 3.36 -3.19
CA ARG A 66 -4.54 4.17 -3.29
C ARG A 66 -3.59 3.57 -4.30
N ARG A 67 -3.06 4.40 -5.18
CA ARG A 67 -1.82 4.11 -5.91
C ARG A 67 -0.68 4.81 -5.18
N LEU A 68 0.16 4.02 -4.51
CA LEU A 68 1.37 4.53 -3.89
C LEU A 68 2.47 4.55 -4.95
N PRO A 69 3.00 5.73 -5.35
CA PRO A 69 4.02 5.81 -6.38
C PRO A 69 5.35 5.23 -5.91
N ALA A 70 6.16 4.75 -6.84
CA ALA A 70 7.52 4.39 -6.54
C ALA A 70 8.34 5.68 -6.28
N TRP A 71 9.24 5.62 -5.30
CA TRP A 71 10.20 6.69 -5.05
C TRP A 71 11.11 6.91 -6.27
N HIS A 72 11.36 8.16 -6.60
CA HIS A 72 12.19 8.56 -7.74
C HIS A 72 13.39 9.35 -7.25
N GLY A 73 14.57 8.80 -7.46
CA GLY A 73 15.84 9.45 -7.17
C GLY A 73 16.96 8.90 -8.02
N SER A 74 18.06 9.66 -8.16
CA SER A 74 19.23 9.25 -8.94
C SER A 74 20.20 8.47 -8.05
N VAL A 75 20.04 7.15 -8.00
CA VAL A 75 20.81 6.28 -7.09
C VAL A 75 21.70 5.25 -7.82
N GLY A 76 21.94 5.41 -9.11
CA GLY A 76 22.75 4.46 -9.89
C GLY A 76 22.19 3.02 -9.95
N LYS A 77 20.96 2.81 -9.51
CA LYS A 77 20.26 1.51 -9.47
C LYS A 77 18.99 1.58 -10.29
N ARG A 78 18.57 0.44 -10.85
CA ARG A 78 17.30 0.35 -11.57
C ARG A 78 16.15 0.20 -10.57
N LEU A 79 15.38 1.27 -10.41
CA LEU A 79 14.19 1.29 -9.58
C LEU A 79 12.96 0.78 -10.35
N VAL A 80 12.03 0.16 -9.62
CA VAL A 80 10.70 -0.18 -10.12
C VAL A 80 9.92 1.11 -10.33
N ARG A 81 9.11 1.18 -11.40
CA ARG A 81 8.31 2.38 -11.74
C ARG A 81 6.82 2.19 -11.53
N ALA A 82 6.34 0.93 -11.61
CA ALA A 82 4.92 0.66 -11.41
C ALA A 82 4.53 0.97 -9.95
N PRO A 83 3.40 1.65 -9.70
CA PRO A 83 2.96 1.94 -8.35
C PRO A 83 2.51 0.66 -7.63
N LYS A 84 2.62 0.64 -6.29
CA LYS A 84 1.87 -0.30 -5.46
C LYS A 84 0.40 0.11 -5.40
N VAL A 85 -0.48 -0.88 -5.22
CA VAL A 85 -1.92 -0.63 -5.10
C VAL A 85 -2.45 -1.17 -3.76
N TYR A 86 -3.26 -0.35 -3.10
CA TYR A 86 -3.92 -0.69 -1.85
C TYR A 86 -5.41 -0.36 -1.93
N VAL A 87 -6.26 -1.30 -1.57
CA VAL A 87 -7.61 -0.97 -1.12
C VAL A 87 -7.45 -0.33 0.25
N ARG A 88 -7.91 0.91 0.40
CA ARG A 88 -7.53 1.78 1.54
C ARG A 88 -8.08 1.32 2.88
N ASP A 89 -9.26 0.74 2.87
CA ASP A 89 -9.90 0.21 4.08
C ASP A 89 -9.67 -1.30 4.18
N SER A 90 -9.03 -1.75 5.26
CA SER A 90 -8.72 -3.17 5.49
C SER A 90 -9.99 -4.02 5.70
N GLY A 91 -11.05 -3.45 6.28
CA GLY A 91 -12.34 -4.14 6.40
C GLY A 91 -13.00 -4.36 5.04
N VAL A 92 -12.84 -3.41 4.11
CA VAL A 92 -13.28 -3.57 2.71
C VAL A 92 -12.46 -4.64 2.00
N VAL A 93 -11.13 -4.71 2.22
CA VAL A 93 -10.30 -5.84 1.71
C VAL A 93 -10.89 -7.16 2.16
N HIS A 94 -11.14 -7.31 3.46
CA HIS A 94 -11.67 -8.56 4.03
C HIS A 94 -13.06 -8.89 3.47
N ALA A 95 -13.94 -7.90 3.33
CA ALA A 95 -15.28 -8.08 2.76
C ALA A 95 -15.23 -8.49 1.28
N LEU A 96 -14.33 -7.90 0.46
CA LEU A 96 -14.16 -8.26 -0.95
C LEU A 96 -13.62 -9.69 -1.13
N LEU A 97 -12.82 -10.17 -0.17
CA LEU A 97 -12.24 -11.51 -0.16
C LEU A 97 -13.12 -12.54 0.56
N GLY A 98 -14.29 -12.14 1.09
CA GLY A 98 -15.21 -13.05 1.78
C GLY A 98 -14.72 -13.52 3.16
N LEU A 99 -13.81 -12.78 3.81
CA LEU A 99 -13.25 -13.12 5.12
C LEU A 99 -14.18 -12.63 6.22
N ALA A 100 -14.94 -13.54 6.81
CA ALA A 100 -16.07 -13.20 7.68
C ALA A 100 -15.68 -12.90 9.15
N ASN A 101 -14.49 -13.31 9.60
CA ASN A 101 -14.04 -13.14 10.98
C ASN A 101 -12.53 -13.04 11.07
N LEU A 102 -12.03 -12.71 12.26
CA LEU A 102 -10.60 -12.51 12.51
C LEU A 102 -9.76 -13.77 12.22
N GLU A 103 -10.26 -14.94 12.56
CA GLU A 103 -9.57 -16.21 12.32
C GLU A 103 -9.35 -16.43 10.80
N ALA A 104 -10.38 -16.21 10.00
CA ALA A 104 -10.30 -16.28 8.54
C ALA A 104 -9.28 -15.26 7.98
N VAL A 105 -9.24 -14.06 8.52
CA VAL A 105 -8.25 -13.03 8.13
C VAL A 105 -6.84 -13.47 8.49
N LEU A 106 -6.61 -13.96 9.71
CA LEU A 106 -5.29 -14.38 10.17
C LEU A 106 -4.74 -15.60 9.41
N ALA A 107 -5.62 -16.49 8.96
CA ALA A 107 -5.28 -17.65 8.15
C ALA A 107 -5.07 -17.33 6.66
N HIS A 108 -5.50 -16.15 6.20
CA HIS A 108 -5.43 -15.78 4.78
C HIS A 108 -4.09 -15.13 4.42
N PRO A 109 -3.51 -15.42 3.23
CA PRO A 109 -2.26 -14.81 2.78
C PRO A 109 -2.28 -13.27 2.74
N VAL A 110 -3.45 -12.65 2.62
CA VAL A 110 -3.60 -11.17 2.60
C VAL A 110 -3.31 -10.51 3.95
N ALA A 111 -3.26 -11.26 5.06
CA ALA A 111 -3.17 -10.69 6.40
C ALA A 111 -1.99 -9.72 6.57
N GLY A 112 -0.82 -10.07 6.03
CA GLY A 112 0.37 -9.20 6.05
C GLY A 112 0.16 -7.92 5.25
N ALA A 113 -0.26 -8.04 4.00
CA ALA A 113 -0.48 -6.90 3.11
C ALA A 113 -1.67 -6.02 3.54
N SER A 114 -2.69 -6.61 4.18
CA SER A 114 -3.80 -5.86 4.78
C SER A 114 -3.34 -5.03 5.98
N TRP A 115 -2.49 -5.59 6.83
CA TRP A 115 -1.84 -4.87 7.93
C TRP A 115 -0.94 -3.75 7.41
N GLU A 116 -0.08 -4.04 6.43
CA GLU A 116 0.78 -3.05 5.78
C GLU A 116 -0.04 -1.88 5.23
N GLY A 117 -1.10 -2.16 4.47
CA GLY A 117 -1.97 -1.12 3.92
C GLY A 117 -2.66 -0.28 5.01
N PHE A 118 -3.12 -0.91 6.09
CA PHE A 118 -3.70 -0.20 7.24
C PHE A 118 -2.69 0.80 7.85
N VAL A 119 -1.48 0.34 8.14
CA VAL A 119 -0.43 1.19 8.74
C VAL A 119 -0.03 2.33 7.79
N ILE A 120 0.17 2.04 6.50
CA ILE A 120 0.51 3.05 5.49
C ILE A 120 -0.57 4.14 5.41
N GLU A 121 -1.87 3.77 5.43
CA GLU A 121 -2.96 4.75 5.40
C GLU A 121 -2.97 5.63 6.65
N GLN A 122 -2.69 5.08 7.84
CA GLN A 122 -2.60 5.87 9.08
C GLN A 122 -1.42 6.85 9.03
N LEU A 123 -0.24 6.41 8.61
CA LEU A 123 0.95 7.25 8.52
C LEU A 123 0.79 8.38 7.50
N ILE A 124 0.23 8.08 6.33
CA ILE A 124 -0.04 9.11 5.31
C ILE A 124 -1.08 10.12 5.82
N ALA A 125 -2.11 9.66 6.53
CA ALA A 125 -3.11 10.56 7.11
C ALA A 125 -2.53 11.45 8.22
N ALA A 126 -1.59 10.94 9.01
CA ALA A 126 -0.91 11.69 10.07
C ALA A 126 0.13 12.68 9.52
N ALA A 127 0.65 12.46 8.31
CA ALA A 127 1.67 13.30 7.68
C ALA A 127 1.19 13.88 6.33
N PRO A 128 0.11 14.69 6.30
CA PRO A 128 -0.48 15.19 5.05
C PRO A 128 0.43 16.15 4.26
N GLN A 129 1.47 16.68 4.89
CA GLN A 129 2.47 17.55 4.28
C GLN A 129 3.61 16.79 3.60
N ALA A 130 3.70 15.46 3.78
CA ALA A 130 4.74 14.64 3.18
C ALA A 130 4.29 14.07 1.83
N GLU A 131 5.23 13.95 0.90
CA GLU A 131 5.05 13.14 -0.31
C GLU A 131 5.30 11.67 0.03
N ALA A 132 4.28 10.84 -0.17
CA ALA A 132 4.34 9.41 0.12
C ALA A 132 4.72 8.61 -1.13
N SER A 133 5.66 7.70 -0.98
CA SER A 133 6.11 6.77 -2.02
C SER A 133 6.59 5.46 -1.38
N PHE A 134 6.91 4.44 -2.17
CA PHE A 134 7.63 3.25 -1.70
C PHE A 134 8.96 3.13 -2.43
N TYR A 135 9.95 2.48 -1.82
CA TYR A 135 11.21 2.19 -2.48
C TYR A 135 11.27 0.73 -2.90
N ARG A 136 11.65 0.46 -4.16
CA ARG A 136 11.92 -0.90 -4.62
C ARG A 136 12.90 -0.91 -5.80
N THR A 137 13.94 -1.75 -5.69
CA THR A 137 14.87 -2.02 -6.80
C THR A 137 14.40 -3.20 -7.63
N SER A 138 14.90 -3.31 -8.86
CA SER A 138 14.67 -4.49 -9.72
C SER A 138 15.22 -5.79 -9.12
N HIS A 139 16.12 -5.72 -8.14
CA HIS A 139 16.70 -6.87 -7.42
C HIS A 139 16.00 -7.19 -6.11
N GLY A 140 14.85 -6.54 -5.81
CA GLY A 140 14.00 -6.87 -4.68
C GLY A 140 14.35 -6.22 -3.35
N ALA A 141 15.34 -5.29 -3.29
CA ALA A 141 15.47 -4.44 -2.09
C ALA A 141 14.27 -3.49 -2.01
N GLU A 142 13.64 -3.42 -0.84
CA GLU A 142 12.36 -2.72 -0.68
C GLU A 142 12.28 -2.03 0.69
N ALA A 143 11.54 -0.90 0.72
CA ALA A 143 10.97 -0.31 1.91
C ALA A 143 9.49 0.02 1.61
N ASP A 144 8.62 -0.25 2.57
CA ASP A 144 7.17 -0.21 2.37
C ASP A 144 6.64 1.21 2.17
N LEU A 145 7.23 2.20 2.90
CA LEU A 145 6.85 3.59 2.77
C LEU A 145 8.09 4.50 2.89
N VAL A 146 8.11 5.52 2.06
CA VAL A 146 9.02 6.67 2.13
C VAL A 146 8.17 7.93 2.23
N LEU A 147 8.38 8.73 3.27
CA LEU A 147 7.75 10.03 3.46
C LEU A 147 8.80 11.12 3.27
N SER A 148 8.63 11.94 2.25
CA SER A 148 9.53 13.04 1.93
C SER A 148 8.89 14.37 2.29
N PHE A 149 9.51 15.13 3.20
CA PHE A 149 9.02 16.41 3.69
C PHE A 149 9.70 17.57 2.99
N ARG A 150 9.03 18.69 2.83
CA ARG A 150 9.55 19.89 2.13
C ARG A 150 10.84 20.45 2.74
N GLY A 151 11.12 20.17 4.01
CA GLY A 151 12.34 20.59 4.70
C GLY A 151 13.57 19.74 4.42
N GLY A 152 13.47 18.75 3.53
CA GLY A 152 14.55 17.80 3.22
C GLY A 152 14.59 16.61 4.19
N GLU A 153 13.72 16.56 5.18
CA GLU A 153 13.55 15.40 6.04
C GLU A 153 12.93 14.25 5.25
N THR A 154 13.46 13.05 5.42
CA THR A 154 12.97 11.83 4.72
C THR A 154 12.90 10.68 5.72
N TRP A 155 11.70 10.12 5.87
CA TRP A 155 11.47 8.95 6.71
C TRP A 155 11.34 7.72 5.86
N VAL A 156 11.96 6.64 6.29
CA VAL A 156 11.81 5.32 5.67
C VAL A 156 11.18 4.38 6.67
N VAL A 157 10.12 3.72 6.25
CA VAL A 157 9.27 2.88 7.10
C VAL A 157 9.22 1.47 6.56
N GLU A 158 9.42 0.50 7.42
CA GLU A 158 9.14 -0.92 7.22
C GLU A 158 7.98 -1.31 8.12
N VAL A 159 7.03 -2.06 7.61
CA VAL A 159 5.85 -2.51 8.36
C VAL A 159 5.94 -4.02 8.59
N LYS A 160 5.83 -4.44 9.84
CA LYS A 160 5.82 -5.86 10.22
C LYS A 160 4.60 -6.18 11.09
N ARG A 161 4.00 -7.34 10.87
CA ARG A 161 2.90 -7.84 11.71
C ARG A 161 3.38 -8.69 12.90
N SER A 162 4.68 -8.85 13.05
CA SER A 162 5.29 -9.62 14.14
C SER A 162 5.50 -8.75 15.38
N SER A 163 5.28 -9.30 16.57
CA SER A 163 5.65 -8.67 17.85
C SER A 163 7.15 -8.73 18.15
N ALA A 164 7.91 -9.54 17.39
CA ALA A 164 9.38 -9.60 17.44
C ALA A 164 9.93 -9.29 16.03
N PRO A 165 9.80 -8.03 15.56
CA PRO A 165 10.09 -7.68 14.19
C PRO A 165 11.60 -7.59 13.93
N THR A 166 11.98 -7.94 12.69
CA THR A 166 13.34 -7.76 12.18
C THR A 166 13.33 -6.97 10.90
N VAL A 167 14.38 -6.21 10.66
CA VAL A 167 14.55 -5.42 9.43
C VAL A 167 15.31 -6.22 8.38
N SER A 168 14.89 -6.05 7.13
CA SER A 168 15.54 -6.69 5.99
C SER A 168 16.81 -5.93 5.58
N ARG A 169 17.74 -6.61 4.90
CA ARG A 169 18.87 -5.95 4.26
C ARG A 169 18.42 -4.94 3.20
N GLY A 170 17.28 -5.21 2.56
CA GLY A 170 16.67 -4.31 1.58
C GLY A 170 16.26 -2.97 2.17
N PHE A 171 15.75 -2.96 3.40
CA PHE A 171 15.40 -1.74 4.12
C PHE A 171 16.63 -0.85 4.40
N HIS A 172 17.75 -1.43 4.86
CA HIS A 172 18.98 -0.67 5.09
C HIS A 172 19.49 -0.02 3.78
N LEU A 173 19.39 -0.77 2.68
CA LEU A 173 19.74 -0.27 1.37
C LEU A 173 18.83 0.88 0.93
N ALA A 174 17.52 0.73 1.11
CA ALA A 174 16.54 1.78 0.83
C ALA A 174 16.84 3.03 1.64
N ALA A 175 17.04 2.90 2.97
CA ALA A 175 17.34 4.00 3.85
C ALA A 175 18.61 4.79 3.43
N THR A 176 19.63 4.07 2.98
CA THR A 176 20.87 4.70 2.45
C THR A 176 20.61 5.43 1.14
N ASP A 177 19.91 4.78 0.20
CA ASP A 177 19.70 5.31 -1.14
C ASP A 177 18.80 6.56 -1.15
N VAL A 178 17.80 6.63 -0.26
CA VAL A 178 16.91 7.80 -0.17
C VAL A 178 17.45 8.89 0.76
N GLY A 179 18.59 8.65 1.45
CA GLY A 179 19.13 9.60 2.41
C GLY A 179 18.24 9.76 3.64
N ALA A 180 17.75 8.66 4.21
CA ALA A 180 16.80 8.69 5.30
C ALA A 180 17.35 9.41 6.53
N THR A 181 16.62 10.42 7.01
CA THR A 181 16.88 11.14 8.26
C THR A 181 16.25 10.41 9.46
N ARG A 182 15.17 9.65 9.23
CA ARG A 182 14.50 8.81 10.22
C ARG A 182 14.19 7.43 9.65
N LYS A 183 14.40 6.39 10.44
CA LYS A 183 14.19 4.99 10.07
C LYS A 183 13.23 4.35 11.06
N LEU A 184 12.08 3.92 10.60
CA LEU A 184 11.01 3.39 11.43
C LEU A 184 10.70 1.95 11.08
N LEU A 185 10.53 1.14 12.11
CA LEU A 185 9.96 -0.20 12.02
C LEU A 185 8.62 -0.20 12.76
N VAL A 186 7.53 -0.19 12.02
CA VAL A 186 6.19 -0.14 12.59
C VAL A 186 5.64 -1.56 12.75
N ALA A 187 5.37 -1.94 14.00
CA ALA A 187 4.92 -3.28 14.35
C ALA A 187 4.11 -3.26 15.65
N PRO A 188 3.30 -4.30 15.96
CA PRO A 188 2.53 -4.38 17.20
C PRO A 188 3.45 -4.64 18.41
N VAL A 189 4.17 -3.62 18.83
CA VAL A 189 5.06 -3.63 20.00
C VAL A 189 4.41 -2.90 21.17
N SER A 190 4.71 -3.31 22.41
CA SER A 190 4.07 -2.75 23.62
C SER A 190 4.55 -1.34 23.96
N ALA A 191 5.74 -0.95 23.52
CA ALA A 191 6.31 0.38 23.70
C ALA A 191 7.39 0.62 22.63
N PRO A 192 7.64 1.88 22.24
CA PRO A 192 8.73 2.21 21.34
C PRO A 192 10.09 1.85 21.96
N TYR A 193 11.00 1.34 21.13
CA TYR A 193 12.37 1.05 21.53
C TYR A 193 13.38 1.26 20.41
N PRO A 194 14.62 1.65 20.73
CA PRO A 194 15.68 1.79 19.75
C PRO A 194 16.19 0.41 19.30
N MET A 195 16.45 0.28 18.02
CA MET A 195 17.13 -0.85 17.39
C MET A 195 18.52 -0.43 16.91
N ARG A 196 19.29 -1.40 16.38
CA ARG A 196 20.58 -1.12 15.75
C ARG A 196 20.41 -0.19 14.54
N ASP A 197 21.49 0.49 14.17
CA ASP A 197 21.59 1.35 12.98
C ASP A 197 20.65 2.57 13.00
N GLY A 198 20.25 3.02 14.21
CA GLY A 198 19.39 4.19 14.40
C GLY A 198 17.96 3.97 13.93
N ILE A 199 17.47 2.74 13.96
CA ILE A 199 16.08 2.38 13.67
C ILE A 199 15.29 2.47 14.98
N GLU A 200 14.07 3.00 14.90
CA GLU A 200 13.10 3.02 15.99
C GLU A 200 11.97 2.03 15.71
N ALA A 201 11.76 1.07 16.59
CA ALA A 201 10.58 0.20 16.54
C ALA A 201 9.45 0.84 17.33
N MET A 202 8.23 0.89 16.76
CA MET A 202 7.08 1.49 17.42
C MET A 202 5.75 0.90 16.94
N ASP A 203 4.74 1.07 17.80
CA ASP A 203 3.35 0.75 17.45
C ASP A 203 2.78 1.78 16.46
N PRO A 204 1.84 1.40 15.57
CA PRO A 204 1.20 2.33 14.62
C PRO A 204 0.56 3.57 15.23
N LEU A 205 0.15 3.52 16.51
CA LEU A 205 -0.46 4.67 17.21
C LEU A 205 0.59 5.62 17.81
N ALA A 206 1.86 5.19 17.86
CA ALA A 206 2.99 5.99 18.37
C ALA A 206 3.89 6.54 17.25
N ALA A 207 3.64 6.13 15.99
CA ALA A 207 4.46 6.46 14.82
C ALA A 207 4.12 7.84 14.14
#